data_3d525bacefb10c281fb44d1f3105cbd9
#
_entry.id   3d525bacefb10c281fb44d1f3105cbd9
#
_cell.length_a   1.000
_cell.length_b   1.000
_cell.length_c   1.000
_cell.angle_alpha   90.00
_cell.angle_beta   90.00
_cell.angle_gamma   90.00
#
_symmetry.space_group_name_H-M   'P 1'
#
loop_
_entity.id
_entity.type
_entity.pdbx_description
1 polymer ?
#
loop_
_entity_poly.entity_id
_entity_poly.type
_entity_poly.pdbx_seq_one_letter_code
_entity_poly.pdbx_strand_id
1 'polypeptide(L)'
;TSFNIKTELLEEIDNYARSLDSKVVQVSASISASYQAIQIIRADGERSADIRPLVRLNVSLVVEQNGRRETGSSGCGGRGKYEEWINSNRWKGQVKEALRIANTNLESIPTPAGEMPVVLGPGWPGVMLHEAVGHGLEGDFNRKGTSIFSGKIGEKVTADGVTVIDDGTIENKRGSITIDDEGTRSSKNVLIENGIL
;
A
#
# COMPACT_ATOMS: atom_id res chain seq x y z
N THR A 1 -23.98 -2.55 -1.41
CA THR A 1 -23.87 -2.98 -2.82
C THR A 1 -24.23 -4.45 -2.92
N SER A 2 -25.14 -4.83 -3.83
CA SER A 2 -25.57 -6.23 -4.01
C SER A 2 -24.43 -7.10 -4.53
N PHE A 3 -24.52 -8.40 -4.32
CA PHE A 3 -23.53 -9.36 -4.80
C PHE A 3 -23.44 -9.36 -6.34
N ASN A 4 -24.57 -9.25 -7.03
CA ASN A 4 -24.61 -9.22 -8.50
C ASN A 4 -23.82 -8.05 -9.09
N ILE A 5 -23.93 -6.86 -8.52
CA ILE A 5 -23.14 -5.70 -8.97
C ILE A 5 -21.63 -5.96 -8.84
N LYS A 6 -21.22 -6.72 -7.83
CA LYS A 6 -19.82 -7.06 -7.64
C LYS A 6 -19.32 -8.08 -8.67
N THR A 7 -20.13 -9.08 -8.99
CA THR A 7 -19.79 -10.07 -10.03
C THR A 7 -19.76 -9.44 -11.41
N GLU A 8 -20.76 -8.63 -11.76
CA GLU A 8 -20.79 -7.86 -13.00
C GLU A 8 -19.52 -6.99 -13.18
N LEU A 9 -19.10 -6.30 -12.12
CA LEU A 9 -17.88 -5.52 -12.15
C LEU A 9 -16.63 -6.38 -12.43
N LEU A 10 -16.52 -7.57 -11.82
CA LEU A 10 -15.37 -8.45 -12.05
C LEU A 10 -15.36 -9.02 -13.47
N GLU A 11 -16.54 -9.31 -14.03
CA GLU A 11 -16.71 -9.72 -15.43
C GLU A 11 -16.34 -8.58 -16.40
N GLU A 12 -16.75 -7.35 -16.11
CA GLU A 12 -16.35 -6.18 -16.90
C GLU A 12 -14.83 -5.99 -16.90
N ILE A 13 -14.17 -6.20 -15.77
CA ILE A 13 -12.71 -6.12 -15.64
C ILE A 13 -12.03 -7.18 -16.51
N ASP A 14 -12.49 -8.45 -16.47
CA ASP A 14 -11.96 -9.54 -17.30
C ASP A 14 -12.13 -9.23 -18.79
N ASN A 15 -13.33 -8.88 -19.21
CA ASN A 15 -13.64 -8.55 -20.59
C ASN A 15 -12.80 -7.37 -21.10
N TYR A 16 -12.68 -6.33 -20.30
CA TYR A 16 -11.88 -5.17 -20.66
C TYR A 16 -10.39 -5.52 -20.81
N ALA A 17 -9.84 -6.29 -19.87
CA ALA A 17 -8.44 -6.71 -19.93
C ALA A 17 -8.14 -7.48 -21.23
N ARG A 18 -8.99 -8.45 -21.57
CA ARG A 18 -8.85 -9.24 -22.80
C ARG A 18 -9.03 -8.41 -24.08
N SER A 19 -9.83 -7.36 -24.03
CA SER A 19 -10.04 -6.47 -25.19
C SER A 19 -8.86 -5.56 -25.49
N LEU A 20 -7.94 -5.33 -24.53
CA LEU A 20 -6.81 -4.44 -24.69
C LEU A 20 -5.63 -5.08 -25.42
N ASP A 21 -5.41 -6.38 -25.25
CA ASP A 21 -4.27 -7.08 -25.83
C ASP A 21 -4.57 -8.58 -26.01
N SER A 22 -4.41 -9.08 -27.21
CA SER A 22 -4.64 -10.49 -27.54
C SER A 22 -3.66 -11.46 -26.85
N LYS A 23 -2.55 -10.97 -26.31
CA LYS A 23 -1.60 -11.76 -25.52
C LYS A 23 -2.14 -12.11 -24.12
N VAL A 24 -3.23 -11.49 -23.64
CA VAL A 24 -3.82 -11.80 -22.34
C VAL A 24 -4.46 -13.18 -22.35
N VAL A 25 -3.83 -14.11 -21.65
CA VAL A 25 -4.31 -15.51 -21.54
C VAL A 25 -5.05 -15.79 -20.23
N GLN A 26 -4.77 -15.03 -19.18
CA GLN A 26 -5.44 -15.18 -17.89
C GLN A 26 -5.66 -13.82 -17.24
N VAL A 27 -6.81 -13.67 -16.58
CA VAL A 27 -7.16 -12.51 -15.76
C VAL A 27 -7.63 -13.00 -14.39
N SER A 28 -7.15 -12.36 -13.35
CA SER A 28 -7.63 -12.54 -11.99
C SER A 28 -7.97 -11.18 -11.41
N ALA A 29 -9.21 -10.98 -11.02
CA ALA A 29 -9.66 -9.76 -10.38
C ALA A 29 -10.32 -10.08 -9.04
N SER A 30 -10.04 -9.28 -8.03
CA SER A 30 -10.66 -9.43 -6.71
C SER A 30 -11.02 -8.09 -6.12
N ILE A 31 -12.13 -8.07 -5.40
CA ILE A 31 -12.54 -6.92 -4.62
C ILE A 31 -12.90 -7.36 -3.20
N SER A 32 -12.36 -6.66 -2.23
CA SER A 32 -12.68 -6.85 -0.82
C SER A 32 -13.05 -5.53 -0.16
N ALA A 33 -13.97 -5.61 0.79
CA ALA A 33 -14.33 -4.45 1.60
C ALA A 33 -14.62 -4.90 3.03
N SER A 34 -14.20 -4.09 4.00
CA SER A 34 -14.54 -4.24 5.40
C SER A 34 -15.08 -2.92 5.95
N TYR A 35 -15.89 -3.03 6.97
CA TYR A 35 -16.41 -1.89 7.71
C TYR A 35 -16.32 -2.22 9.20
N GLN A 36 -15.54 -1.47 9.92
CA GLN A 36 -15.39 -1.61 11.37
C GLN A 36 -15.88 -0.35 12.08
N ALA A 37 -16.71 -0.53 13.10
CA ALA A 37 -17.00 0.48 14.08
C ALA A 37 -16.33 0.03 15.40
N ILE A 38 -15.44 0.86 15.92
CA ILE A 38 -14.68 0.56 17.12
C ILE A 38 -15.02 1.56 18.23
N GLN A 39 -14.95 1.12 19.46
CA GLN A 39 -15.00 1.96 20.64
C GLN A 39 -13.90 1.53 21.60
N ILE A 40 -13.18 2.49 22.12
CA ILE A 40 -12.13 2.33 23.11
C ILE A 40 -12.62 2.99 24.41
N ILE A 41 -12.58 2.24 25.50
CA ILE A 41 -12.94 2.72 26.82
C ILE A 41 -11.73 2.54 27.72
N ARG A 42 -11.19 3.63 28.23
CA ARG A 42 -10.05 3.64 29.13
C ARG A 42 -10.48 3.46 30.57
N ALA A 43 -9.55 3.06 31.43
CA ALA A 43 -9.82 2.83 32.85
C ALA A 43 -10.24 4.11 33.62
N ASP A 44 -9.84 5.28 33.12
CA ASP A 44 -10.23 6.58 33.63
C ASP A 44 -11.64 7.03 33.19
N GLY A 45 -12.31 6.22 32.35
CA GLY A 45 -13.65 6.48 31.84
C GLY A 45 -13.67 7.25 30.51
N GLU A 46 -12.53 7.66 29.97
CA GLU A 46 -12.44 8.26 28.63
C GLU A 46 -12.96 7.30 27.57
N ARG A 47 -13.72 7.82 26.62
CA ARG A 47 -14.30 7.05 25.51
C ARG A 47 -13.95 7.69 24.19
N SER A 48 -13.41 6.89 23.31
CA SER A 48 -13.11 7.26 21.91
C SER A 48 -13.77 6.28 20.96
N ALA A 49 -14.15 6.72 19.77
CA ALA A 49 -14.75 5.87 18.75
C ALA A 49 -14.23 6.22 17.36
N ASP A 50 -14.19 5.25 16.48
CA ASP A 50 -13.79 5.43 15.08
C ASP A 50 -14.59 4.51 14.17
N ILE A 51 -14.75 4.92 12.90
CA ILE A 51 -15.32 4.12 11.82
C ILE A 51 -14.24 3.91 10.79
N ARG A 52 -13.88 2.65 10.57
CA ARG A 52 -12.77 2.25 9.71
C ARG A 52 -13.27 1.46 8.47
N PRO A 53 -13.83 2.12 7.45
CA PRO A 53 -14.10 1.46 6.18
C PRO A 53 -12.78 1.15 5.48
N LEU A 54 -12.73 0.06 4.73
CA LEU A 54 -11.57 -0.30 3.94
C LEU A 54 -12.02 -1.04 2.68
N VAL A 55 -11.52 -0.59 1.52
CA VAL A 55 -11.80 -1.22 0.23
C VAL A 55 -10.48 -1.55 -0.46
N ARG A 56 -10.42 -2.67 -1.14
CA ARG A 56 -9.28 -3.08 -1.98
C ARG A 56 -9.78 -3.73 -3.26
N LEU A 57 -9.28 -3.25 -4.39
CA LEU A 57 -9.41 -3.85 -5.72
C LEU A 57 -8.02 -4.28 -6.18
N ASN A 58 -7.88 -5.52 -6.65
CA ASN A 58 -6.66 -6.01 -7.28
C ASN A 58 -7.00 -6.60 -8.65
N VAL A 59 -6.08 -6.39 -9.59
CA VAL A 59 -6.10 -6.99 -10.92
C VAL A 59 -4.73 -7.60 -11.19
N SER A 60 -4.71 -8.83 -11.66
CA SER A 60 -3.50 -9.51 -12.12
C SER A 60 -3.78 -10.13 -13.50
N LEU A 61 -2.84 -9.99 -14.40
CA LEU A 61 -2.91 -10.49 -15.76
C LEU A 61 -1.73 -11.42 -16.04
N VAL A 62 -1.96 -12.45 -16.84
CA VAL A 62 -0.90 -13.22 -17.48
C VAL A 62 -0.97 -12.96 -18.97
N VAL A 63 0.14 -12.55 -19.54
CA VAL A 63 0.33 -12.42 -20.98
C VAL A 63 1.25 -13.52 -21.49
N GLU A 64 1.02 -13.97 -22.73
CA GLU A 64 1.83 -14.98 -23.37
C GLU A 64 2.28 -14.51 -24.77
N GLN A 65 3.56 -14.67 -25.06
CA GLN A 65 4.11 -14.44 -26.40
C GLN A 65 5.30 -15.36 -26.64
N ASN A 66 5.28 -16.07 -27.75
CA ASN A 66 6.36 -17.00 -28.18
C ASN A 66 6.72 -18.05 -27.10
N GLY A 67 5.72 -18.56 -26.39
CA GLY A 67 5.90 -19.54 -25.31
C GLY A 67 6.39 -18.96 -23.96
N ARG A 68 6.70 -17.67 -23.89
CA ARG A 68 7.02 -16.98 -22.64
C ARG A 68 5.75 -16.42 -22.02
N ARG A 69 5.57 -16.67 -20.72
CA ARG A 69 4.46 -16.16 -19.92
C ARG A 69 4.98 -15.23 -18.84
N GLU A 70 4.35 -14.07 -18.71
CA GLU A 70 4.70 -13.10 -17.70
C GLU A 70 3.44 -12.52 -17.04
N THR A 71 3.60 -12.16 -15.77
CA THR A 71 2.51 -11.62 -14.96
C THR A 71 2.73 -10.14 -14.67
N GLY A 72 1.64 -9.39 -14.72
CA GLY A 72 1.59 -8.03 -14.21
C GLY A 72 0.41 -7.86 -13.28
N SER A 73 0.60 -7.10 -12.22
CA SER A 73 -0.43 -6.85 -11.20
C SER A 73 -0.50 -5.38 -10.85
N SER A 74 -1.71 -4.90 -10.60
CA SER A 74 -1.95 -3.57 -10.07
C SER A 74 -3.19 -3.58 -9.20
N GLY A 75 -3.29 -2.60 -8.30
CA GLY A 75 -4.46 -2.51 -7.46
C GLY A 75 -4.56 -1.16 -6.77
N CYS A 76 -5.78 -0.82 -6.40
CA CYS A 76 -6.08 0.39 -5.65
C CYS A 76 -6.99 0.07 -4.47
N GLY A 77 -7.04 0.99 -3.53
CA GLY A 77 -7.88 0.86 -2.36
C GLY A 77 -7.51 1.88 -1.30
N GLY A 78 -8.33 1.94 -0.29
CA GLY A 78 -8.17 2.88 0.81
C GLY A 78 -9.40 2.95 1.67
N ARG A 79 -9.48 3.98 2.47
CA ARG A 79 -10.65 4.32 3.27
C ARG A 79 -11.64 5.13 2.43
N GLY A 80 -12.88 5.19 2.84
CA GLY A 80 -13.95 5.88 2.13
C GLY A 80 -15.07 4.95 1.67
N LYS A 81 -15.98 5.46 0.85
CA LYS A 81 -17.12 4.70 0.38
C LYS A 81 -16.71 3.68 -0.68
N TYR A 82 -17.34 2.52 -0.65
CA TYR A 82 -17.10 1.44 -1.60
C TYR A 82 -17.17 1.92 -3.07
N GLU A 83 -18.18 2.72 -3.39
CA GLU A 83 -18.46 3.21 -4.74
C GLU A 83 -17.33 4.10 -5.30
N GLU A 84 -16.59 4.76 -4.43
CA GLU A 84 -15.45 5.61 -4.84
C GLU A 84 -14.29 4.78 -5.40
N TRP A 85 -14.16 3.55 -4.93
CA TRP A 85 -13.04 2.66 -5.29
C TRP A 85 -13.34 1.77 -6.49
N ILE A 86 -14.62 1.56 -6.83
CA ILE A 86 -15.05 0.68 -7.92
C ILE A 86 -15.48 1.43 -9.18
N ASN A 87 -15.31 2.76 -9.25
CA ASN A 87 -15.68 3.49 -10.46
C ASN A 87 -14.78 3.11 -11.66
N SER A 88 -15.36 3.24 -12.86
CA SER A 88 -14.75 2.76 -14.10
C SER A 88 -13.37 3.37 -14.41
N ASN A 89 -13.14 4.63 -14.05
CA ASN A 89 -11.86 5.28 -14.30
C ASN A 89 -10.75 4.65 -13.46
N ARG A 90 -11.05 4.28 -12.21
CA ARG A 90 -10.07 3.66 -11.32
C ARG A 90 -9.71 2.25 -11.75
N TRP A 91 -10.69 1.36 -11.91
CA TRP A 91 -10.39 -0.03 -12.23
C TRP A 91 -9.80 -0.20 -13.64
N LYS A 92 -10.23 0.59 -14.63
CA LYS A 92 -9.60 0.60 -15.97
C LYS A 92 -8.14 1.05 -15.92
N GLY A 93 -7.81 2.00 -15.04
CA GLY A 93 -6.42 2.39 -14.79
C GLY A 93 -5.59 1.22 -14.24
N GLN A 94 -6.14 0.44 -13.30
CA GLN A 94 -5.44 -0.72 -12.74
C GLN A 94 -5.23 -1.82 -13.78
N VAL A 95 -6.22 -2.09 -14.65
CA VAL A 95 -6.07 -3.05 -15.75
C VAL A 95 -4.95 -2.64 -16.70
N LYS A 96 -4.94 -1.37 -17.12
CA LYS A 96 -3.90 -0.85 -18.02
C LYS A 96 -2.51 -0.94 -17.40
N GLU A 97 -2.39 -0.63 -16.12
CA GLU A 97 -1.10 -0.70 -15.42
C GLU A 97 -0.63 -2.15 -15.25
N ALA A 98 -1.52 -3.06 -14.87
CA ALA A 98 -1.21 -4.49 -14.82
C ALA A 98 -0.73 -5.02 -16.18
N LEU A 99 -1.42 -4.64 -17.25
CA LEU A 99 -1.03 -5.01 -18.61
C LEU A 99 0.33 -4.42 -19.02
N ARG A 100 0.57 -3.15 -18.71
CA ARG A 100 1.85 -2.49 -18.95
C ARG A 100 3.00 -3.25 -18.26
N ILE A 101 2.83 -3.61 -16.99
CA ILE A 101 3.82 -4.38 -16.23
C ILE A 101 4.05 -5.75 -16.87
N ALA A 102 2.99 -6.48 -17.19
CA ALA A 102 3.10 -7.80 -17.82
C ALA A 102 3.85 -7.75 -19.16
N ASN A 103 3.53 -6.78 -20.00
CA ASN A 103 4.23 -6.59 -21.30
C ASN A 103 5.68 -6.15 -21.10
N THR A 104 5.98 -5.28 -20.13
CA THR A 104 7.36 -4.92 -19.79
C THR A 104 8.16 -6.15 -19.33
N ASN A 105 7.55 -7.04 -18.57
CA ASN A 105 8.18 -8.27 -18.10
C ASN A 105 8.48 -9.24 -19.27
N LEU A 106 7.64 -9.29 -20.31
CA LEU A 106 7.93 -10.08 -21.52
C LEU A 106 9.24 -9.67 -22.20
N GLU A 107 9.58 -8.40 -22.13
CA GLU A 107 10.80 -7.83 -22.72
C GLU A 107 11.99 -7.82 -21.74
N SER A 108 11.76 -8.21 -20.49
CA SER A 108 12.79 -8.15 -19.44
C SER A 108 13.92 -9.16 -19.70
N ILE A 109 15.11 -8.75 -19.29
CA ILE A 109 16.32 -9.59 -19.23
C ILE A 109 16.71 -9.81 -17.76
N PRO A 110 17.48 -10.86 -17.45
CA PRO A 110 18.01 -11.06 -16.10
C PRO A 110 18.80 -9.84 -15.63
N THR A 111 18.54 -9.41 -14.40
CA THR A 111 19.31 -8.33 -13.77
C THR A 111 20.75 -8.81 -13.52
N PRO A 112 21.78 -8.01 -13.86
CA PRO A 112 23.15 -8.38 -13.54
C PRO A 112 23.34 -8.47 -12.02
N ALA A 113 24.02 -9.52 -11.58
CA ALA A 113 24.41 -9.68 -10.18
C ALA A 113 25.66 -8.84 -9.88
N GLY A 114 25.70 -8.17 -8.75
CA GLY A 114 26.85 -7.39 -8.32
C GLY A 114 26.45 -6.20 -7.46
N GLU A 115 27.46 -5.53 -6.94
CA GLU A 115 27.31 -4.27 -6.22
C GLU A 115 27.19 -3.12 -7.22
N MET A 116 26.15 -2.32 -7.09
CA MET A 116 25.91 -1.20 -8.01
C MET A 116 25.09 -0.09 -7.31
N PRO A 117 25.21 1.16 -7.76
CA PRO A 117 24.31 2.23 -7.33
C PRO A 117 22.87 1.94 -7.73
N VAL A 118 21.94 2.12 -6.80
CA VAL A 118 20.51 1.89 -7.00
C VAL A 118 19.72 3.16 -6.67
N VAL A 119 18.84 3.55 -7.58
CA VAL A 119 17.87 4.62 -7.35
C VAL A 119 16.51 4.00 -7.06
N LEU A 120 15.97 4.29 -5.88
CA LEU A 120 14.64 3.84 -5.47
C LEU A 120 13.61 4.94 -5.77
N GLY A 121 12.63 4.61 -6.61
CA GLY A 121 11.50 5.50 -6.88
C GLY A 121 10.46 5.46 -5.75
N PRO A 122 9.42 6.33 -5.81
CA PRO A 122 8.32 6.29 -4.84
C PRO A 122 7.46 5.03 -5.00
N GLY A 123 6.75 4.63 -3.95
CA GLY A 123 5.81 3.50 -3.95
C GLY A 123 6.36 2.28 -3.20
N TRP A 124 6.41 1.11 -3.84
CA TRP A 124 6.87 -0.15 -3.23
C TRP A 124 8.21 -0.08 -2.50
N PRO A 125 9.24 0.64 -2.98
CA PRO A 125 10.47 0.84 -2.21
C PRO A 125 10.28 1.49 -0.83
N GLY A 126 9.16 2.15 -0.58
CA GLY A 126 8.77 2.63 0.75
C GLY A 126 8.63 1.51 1.80
N VAL A 127 8.41 0.26 1.38
CA VAL A 127 8.42 -0.91 2.29
C VAL A 127 9.81 -1.09 2.91
N MET A 128 10.89 -0.87 2.15
CA MET A 128 12.23 -0.94 2.71
C MET A 128 12.46 0.12 3.80
N LEU A 129 11.90 1.32 3.64
CA LEU A 129 11.93 2.35 4.68
C LEU A 129 11.09 1.94 5.91
N HIS A 130 9.93 1.31 5.70
CA HIS A 130 9.11 0.75 6.76
C HIS A 130 9.90 -0.28 7.59
N GLU A 131 10.60 -1.21 6.94
CA GLU A 131 11.42 -2.22 7.61
C GLU A 131 12.65 -1.62 8.31
N ALA A 132 13.36 -0.72 7.62
CA ALA A 132 14.62 -0.17 8.13
C ALA A 132 14.45 0.87 9.25
N VAL A 133 13.37 1.63 9.22
CA VAL A 133 13.14 2.74 10.15
C VAL A 133 11.86 2.53 10.95
N GLY A 134 10.75 2.17 10.30
CA GLY A 134 9.45 2.08 10.94
C GLY A 134 9.45 1.11 12.12
N HIS A 135 9.81 -0.15 11.90
CA HIS A 135 9.90 -1.16 12.97
C HIS A 135 10.97 -0.81 14.01
N GLY A 136 12.07 -0.20 13.59
CA GLY A 136 13.11 0.25 14.53
C GLY A 136 12.64 1.36 15.47
N LEU A 137 11.64 2.13 15.10
CA LEU A 137 11.09 3.24 15.90
C LEU A 137 9.81 2.89 16.68
N GLU A 138 9.38 1.62 16.66
CA GLU A 138 8.27 1.19 17.52
C GLU A 138 8.56 1.45 19.00
N GLY A 139 7.57 1.98 19.71
CA GLY A 139 7.73 2.47 21.07
C GLY A 139 8.14 1.39 22.08
N ASP A 140 7.67 0.16 21.92
CA ASP A 140 7.97 -0.93 22.85
C ASP A 140 9.42 -1.43 22.71
N PHE A 141 9.98 -1.51 21.49
CA PHE A 141 11.39 -1.85 21.28
C PHE A 141 12.33 -0.77 21.83
N ASN A 142 11.98 0.51 21.64
CA ASN A 142 12.76 1.62 22.19
C ASN A 142 12.69 1.68 23.72
N ARG A 143 11.49 1.46 24.30
CA ARG A 143 11.34 1.37 25.77
C ARG A 143 12.12 0.24 26.39
N LYS A 144 12.22 -0.91 25.71
CA LYS A 144 13.02 -2.06 26.16
C LYS A 144 14.51 -1.91 25.90
N GLY A 145 14.94 -0.92 25.15
CA GLY A 145 16.33 -0.70 24.78
C GLY A 145 16.87 -1.71 23.74
N THR A 146 15.99 -2.39 23.01
CA THR A 146 16.36 -3.42 22.01
C THR A 146 16.49 -2.89 20.59
N SER A 147 16.00 -1.68 20.32
CA SER A 147 16.16 -1.02 19.03
C SER A 147 17.55 -0.39 18.89
N ILE A 148 18.06 -0.36 17.66
CA ILE A 148 19.29 0.42 17.31
C ILE A 148 19.10 1.93 17.47
N PHE A 149 17.87 2.41 17.53
CA PHE A 149 17.52 3.83 17.73
C PHE A 149 17.35 4.20 19.20
N SER A 150 17.38 3.24 20.13
CA SER A 150 17.19 3.51 21.54
C SER A 150 18.22 4.49 22.10
N GLY A 151 17.71 5.59 22.69
CA GLY A 151 18.55 6.63 23.27
C GLY A 151 19.23 7.58 22.29
N LYS A 152 18.93 7.50 21.00
CA LYS A 152 19.60 8.29 19.94
C LYS A 152 18.85 9.56 19.49
N ILE A 153 17.89 10.02 20.27
CA ILE A 153 17.20 11.28 19.96
C ILE A 153 18.24 12.41 19.93
N GLY A 154 18.24 13.20 18.82
CA GLY A 154 19.17 14.26 18.56
C GLY A 154 20.49 13.82 17.91
N GLU A 155 20.70 12.52 17.69
CA GLU A 155 21.88 12.00 17.00
C GLU A 155 21.65 11.86 15.49
N LYS A 156 22.73 11.91 14.72
CA LYS A 156 22.72 11.61 13.30
C LYS A 156 22.60 10.10 13.08
N VAL A 157 21.49 9.65 12.48
CA VAL A 157 21.18 8.23 12.25
C VAL A 157 21.13 7.84 10.78
N THR A 158 21.14 8.82 9.86
CA THR A 158 21.17 8.59 8.42
C THR A 158 21.90 9.72 7.69
N ALA A 159 21.98 9.65 6.37
CA ALA A 159 22.63 10.67 5.54
C ALA A 159 21.91 12.03 5.64
N ASP A 160 22.66 13.11 5.37
CA ASP A 160 22.11 14.46 5.28
C ASP A 160 21.02 14.52 4.19
N GLY A 161 20.00 15.35 4.41
CA GLY A 161 18.89 15.54 3.49
C GLY A 161 17.80 14.44 3.60
N VAL A 162 18.00 13.38 4.38
CA VAL A 162 16.98 12.36 4.61
C VAL A 162 16.03 12.82 5.71
N THR A 163 14.74 12.95 5.34
CA THR A 163 13.66 13.26 6.28
C THR A 163 12.61 12.17 6.20
N VAL A 164 12.24 11.61 7.35
CA VAL A 164 11.24 10.54 7.48
C VAL A 164 10.06 11.04 8.28
N ILE A 165 8.87 10.90 7.71
CA ILE A 165 7.61 11.36 8.30
C ILE A 165 6.66 10.18 8.40
N ASP A 166 6.08 9.98 9.58
CA ASP A 166 4.91 9.14 9.81
C ASP A 166 3.66 10.02 9.86
N ASP A 167 2.71 9.77 8.95
CA ASP A 167 1.51 10.58 8.83
C ASP A 167 0.26 9.71 8.72
N GLY A 168 -0.41 9.51 9.84
CA GLY A 168 -1.68 8.81 9.93
C GLY A 168 -2.91 9.63 9.54
N THR A 169 -2.73 10.90 9.13
CA THR A 169 -3.83 11.85 8.87
C THR A 169 -4.19 12.01 7.40
N ILE A 170 -3.43 11.40 6.48
CA ILE A 170 -3.65 11.55 5.04
C ILE A 170 -5.01 10.95 4.66
N GLU A 171 -5.88 11.79 4.13
CA GLU A 171 -7.26 11.42 3.81
C GLU A 171 -7.32 10.24 2.83
N ASN A 172 -8.25 9.31 3.09
CA ASN A 172 -8.53 8.14 2.27
C ASN A 172 -7.35 7.16 2.06
N LYS A 173 -6.21 7.37 2.71
CA LYS A 173 -5.11 6.39 2.67
C LYS A 173 -5.43 5.16 3.52
N ARG A 174 -4.97 3.99 3.06
CA ARG A 174 -5.23 2.71 3.69
C ARG A 174 -4.74 2.65 5.14
N GLY A 175 -3.55 3.19 5.42
CA GLY A 175 -2.93 3.21 6.75
C GLY A 175 -3.41 4.32 7.66
N SER A 176 -4.17 5.31 7.16
CA SER A 176 -4.64 6.41 7.99
C SER A 176 -5.81 6.00 8.86
N ILE A 177 -5.84 6.50 10.10
CA ILE A 177 -6.89 6.26 11.09
C ILE A 177 -7.17 7.57 11.85
N THR A 178 -8.36 7.71 12.43
CA THR A 178 -8.70 8.88 13.25
C THR A 178 -8.11 8.80 14.64
N ILE A 179 -8.18 7.61 15.24
CA ILE A 179 -7.58 7.26 16.52
C ILE A 179 -6.90 5.90 16.40
N ASP A 180 -5.84 5.68 17.17
CA ASP A 180 -5.19 4.37 17.31
C ASP A 180 -5.99 3.44 18.25
N ASP A 181 -5.45 2.26 18.54
CA ASP A 181 -6.12 1.27 19.39
C ASP A 181 -5.96 1.58 20.90
N GLU A 182 -5.26 2.63 21.27
CA GLU A 182 -5.18 3.20 22.64
C GLU A 182 -6.09 4.42 22.81
N GLY A 183 -6.78 4.87 21.76
CA GLY A 183 -7.65 6.03 21.73
C GLY A 183 -6.94 7.35 21.47
N THR A 184 -5.66 7.31 21.09
CA THR A 184 -4.87 8.50 20.76
C THR A 184 -5.19 8.96 19.33
N ARG A 185 -5.35 10.25 19.13
CA ARG A 185 -5.59 10.83 17.80
C ARG A 185 -4.34 10.68 16.93
N SER A 186 -4.56 10.28 15.66
CA SER A 186 -3.50 10.29 14.66
C SER A 186 -2.97 11.70 14.43
N SER A 187 -1.68 11.77 14.16
CA SER A 187 -0.96 12.99 13.86
C SER A 187 0.07 12.77 12.76
N LYS A 188 0.65 13.86 12.31
CA LYS A 188 1.81 13.86 11.44
C LYS A 188 3.05 14.08 12.30
N ASN A 189 3.94 13.10 12.33
CA ASN A 189 5.15 13.10 13.15
C ASN A 189 6.39 13.08 12.26
N VAL A 190 7.33 13.96 12.51
CA VAL A 190 8.68 13.90 11.91
C VAL A 190 9.50 12.95 12.80
N LEU A 191 9.93 11.83 12.22
CA LEU A 191 10.71 10.82 12.92
C LEU A 191 12.21 11.07 12.77
N ILE A 192 12.62 11.49 11.58
CA ILE A 192 13.99 11.89 11.28
C ILE A 192 13.91 13.18 10.46
N GLU A 193 14.65 14.19 10.85
CA GLU A 193 14.74 15.44 10.13
C GLU A 193 16.20 15.71 9.67
N ASN A 194 16.40 15.78 8.35
CA ASN A 194 17.73 16.02 7.77
C ASN A 194 18.83 15.09 8.35
N GLY A 195 18.51 13.83 8.55
CA GLY A 195 19.42 12.82 9.08
C GLY A 195 19.47 12.69 10.60
N ILE A 196 18.83 13.57 11.34
CA ILE A 196 18.79 13.59 12.81
C ILE A 196 17.49 12.95 13.31
N LEU A 197 17.60 12.04 14.29
CA LEU A 197 16.48 11.39 14.94
C LEU A 197 15.73 12.31 15.90
#